data_776f2e4cb172d5a1de5be2cf1e1095f9
#
_entry.id   776f2e4cb172d5a1de5be2cf1e1095f9
#
_cell.length_a   1.000
_cell.length_b   1.000
_cell.length_c   1.000
_cell.angle_alpha   90.00
_cell.angle_beta   90.00
_cell.angle_gamma   90.00
#
_symmetry.space_group_name_H-M   'P 1'
#
loop_
_entity.id
_entity.type
_entity.pdbx_description
1 polymer ?
#
loop_
_entity_poly.entity_id
_entity_poly.type
_entity_poly.pdbx_seq_one_letter_code
_entity_poly.pdbx_strand_id
1 'polypeptide(L)'
;MRVTKTTGGLSLPSTAERAAVLSAPVVETSFRTAFDSFAALHAVEVRAPEAPRKLGAHARIAFWNAERLKYEAASARLLVGLEADVLMLCELDLGMVRSGNRHTIRDLADTLGQGYVFGAEFVELGLGDLREQKAFAGQANSAGLHGGGFVSGAALERPALVRLETSGRWFDGAFHERRVGGRIAMLAEIRLADARVLLASVHYESHTGPADRLLQTEKMLDEIDAHSPGIPVLIGGDFNTNTHEREERAVPGTVEKSLAADPRRLQAPMAYEPMFDLLKRRGYGWNACNDMDAPTQRTRPDGTPKPPFGKIDWLFSRGLKCSTPATVAAVDSKGDAISDHEVLAVTIALA
;
A
#
# COMPACT_ATOMS: atom_id res chain seq x y z
N MET A 1 -3.37 16.32 3.40
CA MET A 1 -3.89 16.80 2.09
C MET A 1 -4.60 15.64 1.41
N ARG A 2 -5.85 15.86 1.00
CA ARG A 2 -6.64 14.88 0.25
C ARG A 2 -6.77 15.33 -1.22
N VAL A 3 -6.53 14.40 -2.15
CA VAL A 3 -6.67 14.59 -3.60
C VAL A 3 -7.92 13.86 -4.05
N THR A 4 -8.85 14.57 -4.67
CA THR A 4 -10.14 14.03 -5.20
C THR A 4 -10.28 14.24 -6.71
N LYS A 5 -9.30 14.88 -7.34
CA LYS A 5 -9.27 15.07 -8.80
C LYS A 5 -9.03 13.71 -9.45
N THR A 6 -9.95 13.27 -10.31
CA THR A 6 -9.84 12.04 -11.07
C THR A 6 -9.47 12.29 -12.52
N THR A 7 -8.84 11.29 -13.14
CA THR A 7 -8.46 11.30 -14.56
C THR A 7 -8.51 9.89 -15.14
N GLY A 8 -8.68 9.76 -16.45
CA GLY A 8 -8.55 8.47 -17.16
C GLY A 8 -7.11 8.03 -17.44
N GLY A 9 -6.12 8.88 -17.14
CA GLY A 9 -4.69 8.60 -17.25
C GLY A 9 -3.88 9.70 -16.56
N LEU A 10 -2.87 9.33 -15.78
CA LEU A 10 -2.00 10.29 -15.10
C LEU A 10 -1.09 11.01 -16.11
N SER A 11 -0.78 12.28 -15.83
CA SER A 11 0.26 13.03 -16.54
C SER A 11 1.63 12.50 -16.12
N LEU A 12 2.30 11.79 -17.03
CA LEU A 12 3.55 11.09 -16.71
C LEU A 12 4.74 12.04 -16.66
N PRO A 13 5.57 12.00 -15.59
CA PRO A 13 6.80 12.76 -15.51
C PRO A 13 7.78 12.33 -16.61
N SER A 14 8.26 13.26 -17.41
CA SER A 14 9.30 12.98 -18.41
C SER A 14 10.65 12.67 -17.76
N THR A 15 11.54 12.02 -18.49
CA THR A 15 12.91 11.78 -18.04
C THR A 15 13.67 13.09 -17.77
N ALA A 16 13.42 14.14 -18.58
CA ALA A 16 14.04 15.44 -18.41
C ALA A 16 13.57 16.13 -17.09
N GLU A 17 12.28 16.11 -16.80
CA GLU A 17 11.75 16.65 -15.54
C GLU A 17 12.33 15.94 -14.31
N ARG A 18 12.36 14.59 -14.32
CA ARG A 18 12.96 13.82 -13.22
C ARG A 18 14.46 14.11 -13.07
N ALA A 19 15.21 14.21 -14.17
CA ALA A 19 16.63 14.54 -14.14
C ALA A 19 16.89 15.96 -13.61
N ALA A 20 16.06 16.93 -13.96
CA ALA A 20 16.15 18.29 -13.44
C ALA A 20 15.93 18.32 -11.92
N VAL A 21 14.93 17.61 -11.42
CA VAL A 21 14.67 17.49 -9.97
C VAL A 21 15.79 16.72 -9.25
N LEU A 22 16.35 15.66 -9.87
CA LEU A 22 17.48 14.89 -9.34
C LEU A 22 18.73 15.78 -9.18
N SER A 23 18.92 16.74 -10.07
CA SER A 23 20.05 17.70 -10.03
C SER A 23 19.80 18.91 -9.13
N ALA A 24 18.58 19.10 -8.64
CA ALA A 24 18.24 20.23 -7.77
C ALA A 24 18.89 20.09 -6.38
N PRO A 25 19.15 21.22 -5.68
CA PRO A 25 19.63 21.19 -4.30
C PRO A 25 18.70 20.39 -3.37
N VAL A 26 19.28 19.65 -2.44
CA VAL A 26 18.54 18.84 -1.47
C VAL A 26 18.10 19.73 -0.30
N VAL A 27 17.06 20.53 -0.54
CA VAL A 27 16.46 21.45 0.43
C VAL A 27 14.93 21.38 0.33
N GLU A 28 14.25 21.78 1.39
CA GLU A 28 12.78 21.73 1.49
C GLU A 28 12.08 22.48 0.35
N THR A 29 12.59 23.65 -0.04
CA THR A 29 12.01 24.45 -1.13
C THR A 29 12.07 23.73 -2.46
N SER A 30 13.18 23.03 -2.76
CA SER A 30 13.30 22.21 -3.98
C SER A 30 12.33 21.03 -3.96
N PHE A 31 12.17 20.35 -2.81
CA PHE A 31 11.17 19.30 -2.65
C PHE A 31 9.76 19.81 -2.91
N ARG A 32 9.36 20.92 -2.27
CA ARG A 32 8.01 21.49 -2.44
C ARG A 32 7.76 21.89 -3.88
N THR A 33 8.72 22.56 -4.53
CA THR A 33 8.62 22.93 -5.95
C THR A 33 8.44 21.70 -6.83
N ALA A 34 9.22 20.63 -6.60
CA ALA A 34 9.11 19.40 -7.36
C ALA A 34 7.78 18.67 -7.09
N PHE A 35 7.35 18.61 -5.82
CA PHE A 35 6.08 18.02 -5.43
C PHE A 35 4.89 18.72 -6.13
N ASP A 36 4.87 20.03 -6.14
CA ASP A 36 3.80 20.82 -6.77
C ASP A 36 3.84 20.70 -8.31
N SER A 37 5.01 20.50 -8.92
CA SER A 37 5.17 20.41 -10.37
C SER A 37 4.74 19.07 -10.96
N PHE A 38 4.82 17.97 -10.21
CA PHE A 38 4.46 16.64 -10.69
C PHE A 38 2.94 16.41 -10.61
N ALA A 39 2.22 16.72 -11.69
CA ALA A 39 0.76 16.61 -11.76
C ALA A 39 0.24 15.20 -11.39
N ALA A 40 1.03 14.14 -11.62
CA ALA A 40 0.71 12.77 -11.22
C ALA A 40 0.49 12.60 -9.72
N LEU A 41 1.14 13.43 -8.88
CA LEU A 41 0.98 13.38 -7.42
C LEU A 41 -0.33 14.02 -6.94
N HIS A 42 -1.07 14.72 -7.83
CA HIS A 42 -2.26 15.52 -7.52
C HIS A 42 -3.52 15.04 -8.24
N ALA A 43 -3.51 13.80 -8.76
CA ALA A 43 -4.67 13.17 -9.39
C ALA A 43 -4.73 11.68 -9.07
N VAL A 44 -5.92 11.12 -9.20
CA VAL A 44 -6.21 9.71 -9.07
C VAL A 44 -6.63 9.18 -10.45
N GLU A 45 -5.95 8.17 -10.95
CA GLU A 45 -6.32 7.51 -12.19
C GLU A 45 -7.45 6.52 -11.94
N VAL A 46 -8.48 6.57 -12.78
CA VAL A 46 -9.68 5.73 -12.64
C VAL A 46 -10.07 5.15 -13.99
N ARG A 47 -10.27 3.85 -14.01
CA ARG A 47 -10.94 3.14 -15.10
C ARG A 47 -12.06 2.29 -14.52
N ALA A 48 -13.29 2.63 -14.83
CA ALA A 48 -14.44 1.83 -14.44
C ALA A 48 -14.43 0.47 -15.15
N PRO A 49 -14.97 -0.61 -14.54
CA PRO A 49 -15.24 -1.85 -15.25
C PRO A 49 -16.29 -1.62 -16.33
N GLU A 50 -16.18 -2.31 -17.48
CA GLU A 50 -17.12 -2.17 -18.60
C GLU A 50 -18.56 -2.51 -18.21
N ALA A 51 -18.74 -3.56 -17.41
CA ALA A 51 -20.02 -4.00 -16.86
C ALA A 51 -19.91 -4.13 -15.34
N PRO A 52 -20.18 -3.05 -14.57
CA PRO A 52 -20.05 -3.07 -13.13
C PRO A 52 -20.94 -4.11 -12.46
N ARG A 53 -20.34 -5.03 -11.72
CA ARG A 53 -21.05 -6.05 -10.96
C ARG A 53 -21.68 -5.43 -9.72
N LYS A 54 -22.91 -5.79 -9.40
CA LYS A 54 -23.55 -5.46 -8.13
C LYS A 54 -23.10 -6.44 -7.05
N LEU A 55 -22.66 -5.89 -5.90
CA LEU A 55 -22.37 -6.70 -4.73
C LEU A 55 -23.65 -6.96 -3.94
N GLY A 56 -23.77 -8.17 -3.40
CA GLY A 56 -24.89 -8.58 -2.55
C GLY A 56 -24.73 -8.07 -1.10
N ALA A 57 -25.26 -8.83 -0.13
CA ALA A 57 -25.14 -8.52 1.30
C ALA A 57 -23.73 -8.75 1.87
N HIS A 58 -22.89 -9.46 1.13
CA HIS A 58 -21.51 -9.79 1.50
C HIS A 58 -20.56 -9.43 0.37
N ALA A 59 -19.31 -9.10 0.71
CA ALA A 59 -18.22 -8.99 -0.26
C ALA A 59 -16.94 -9.60 0.30
N ARG A 60 -16.19 -10.29 -0.55
CA ARG A 60 -14.84 -10.77 -0.27
C ARG A 60 -13.84 -9.69 -0.64
N ILE A 61 -13.09 -9.19 0.33
CA ILE A 61 -12.08 -8.15 0.14
C ILE A 61 -10.71 -8.75 0.41
N ALA A 62 -9.74 -8.45 -0.43
CA ALA A 62 -8.33 -8.82 -0.18
C ALA A 62 -7.45 -7.58 -0.15
N PHE A 63 -6.42 -7.61 0.70
CA PHE A 63 -5.31 -6.64 0.72
C PHE A 63 -3.99 -7.34 0.44
N TRP A 64 -3.12 -6.70 -0.35
CA TRP A 64 -1.79 -7.21 -0.63
C TRP A 64 -0.77 -6.08 -0.91
N ASN A 65 0.36 -6.13 -0.22
CA ASN A 65 1.58 -5.49 -0.70
C ASN A 65 2.16 -6.39 -1.79
N ALA A 66 1.99 -5.96 -3.05
CA ALA A 66 2.19 -6.80 -4.23
C ALA A 66 3.63 -6.78 -4.77
N GLU A 67 4.56 -6.18 -4.03
CA GLU A 67 5.98 -6.08 -4.42
C GLU A 67 6.16 -5.76 -5.92
N ARG A 68 5.48 -4.70 -6.38
CA ARG A 68 5.49 -4.15 -7.75
C ARG A 68 4.83 -5.03 -8.81
N LEU A 69 4.14 -6.12 -8.43
CA LEU A 69 3.56 -7.13 -9.35
C LEU A 69 4.60 -7.64 -10.37
N LYS A 70 5.79 -7.93 -9.90
CA LYS A 70 6.93 -8.40 -10.72
C LYS A 70 6.59 -9.68 -11.48
N TYR A 71 5.80 -10.57 -10.86
CA TYR A 71 5.41 -11.88 -11.37
C TYR A 71 3.95 -11.88 -11.84
N GLU A 72 3.63 -11.07 -12.85
CA GLU A 72 2.27 -10.77 -13.30
C GLU A 72 1.36 -12.01 -13.40
N ALA A 73 1.75 -13.02 -14.19
CA ALA A 73 0.94 -14.20 -14.42
C ALA A 73 0.72 -15.06 -13.16
N ALA A 74 1.71 -15.12 -12.26
CA ALA A 74 1.59 -15.82 -10.98
C ALA A 74 0.69 -15.03 -10.02
N SER A 75 0.87 -13.72 -9.96
CA SER A 75 0.03 -12.80 -9.17
C SER A 75 -1.44 -12.86 -9.62
N ALA A 76 -1.70 -12.80 -10.92
CA ALA A 76 -3.06 -12.91 -11.45
C ALA A 76 -3.71 -14.25 -11.09
N ARG A 77 -3.00 -15.37 -11.22
CA ARG A 77 -3.52 -16.69 -10.82
C ARG A 77 -3.84 -16.77 -9.33
N LEU A 78 -2.94 -16.26 -8.47
CA LEU A 78 -3.18 -16.18 -7.04
C LEU A 78 -4.45 -15.39 -6.73
N LEU A 79 -4.59 -14.19 -7.30
CA LEU A 79 -5.69 -13.28 -7.03
C LEU A 79 -7.03 -13.79 -7.58
N VAL A 80 -7.04 -14.48 -8.72
CA VAL A 80 -8.24 -15.19 -9.23
C VAL A 80 -8.70 -16.25 -8.23
N GLY A 81 -7.77 -17.03 -7.66
CA GLY A 81 -8.08 -18.09 -6.69
C GLY A 81 -8.65 -17.57 -5.35
N LEU A 82 -8.52 -16.28 -5.04
CA LEU A 82 -9.11 -15.67 -3.84
C LEU A 82 -10.61 -15.40 -3.98
N GLU A 83 -11.14 -15.36 -5.22
CA GLU A 83 -12.51 -14.98 -5.53
C GLU A 83 -12.90 -13.62 -4.87
N ALA A 84 -11.95 -12.70 -4.77
CA ALA A 84 -12.18 -11.41 -4.15
C ALA A 84 -13.01 -10.49 -5.06
N ASP A 85 -13.98 -9.79 -4.45
CA ASP A 85 -14.80 -8.78 -5.13
C ASP A 85 -14.04 -7.48 -5.34
N VAL A 86 -13.14 -7.16 -4.40
CA VAL A 86 -12.25 -5.99 -4.43
C VAL A 86 -10.87 -6.37 -3.94
N LEU A 87 -9.86 -5.97 -4.68
CA LEU A 87 -8.45 -6.04 -4.30
C LEU A 87 -7.98 -4.64 -3.87
N MET A 88 -7.42 -4.54 -2.69
CA MET A 88 -6.71 -3.38 -2.15
C MET A 88 -5.23 -3.66 -2.28
N LEU A 89 -4.48 -2.82 -2.98
CA LEU A 89 -3.10 -3.11 -3.35
C LEU A 89 -2.19 -1.94 -3.02
N CYS A 90 -0.98 -2.21 -2.57
CA CYS A 90 0.11 -1.24 -2.51
C CYS A 90 1.37 -1.80 -3.18
N GLU A 91 2.41 -0.98 -3.28
CA GLU A 91 3.61 -1.23 -4.07
C GLU A 91 3.31 -1.60 -5.52
N LEU A 92 2.73 -0.67 -6.25
CA LEU A 92 2.41 -0.80 -7.67
C LEU A 92 3.25 0.17 -8.48
N ASP A 93 3.73 -0.24 -9.63
CA ASP A 93 4.56 0.59 -10.50
C ASP A 93 3.82 1.02 -11.77
N LEU A 94 4.13 2.25 -12.22
CA LEU A 94 3.80 2.75 -13.55
C LEU A 94 5.06 3.30 -14.20
N GLY A 95 5.57 2.59 -15.22
CA GLY A 95 6.73 3.01 -15.97
C GLY A 95 8.04 2.95 -15.19
N MET A 96 8.19 1.97 -14.30
CA MET A 96 9.44 1.62 -13.63
C MET A 96 10.11 0.45 -14.35
N VAL A 97 11.42 0.56 -14.64
CA VAL A 97 12.17 -0.49 -15.33
C VAL A 97 12.19 -1.81 -14.55
N ARG A 98 12.20 -1.76 -13.22
CA ARG A 98 12.16 -2.92 -12.33
C ARG A 98 10.91 -3.79 -12.50
N SER A 99 9.84 -3.24 -13.05
CA SER A 99 8.60 -3.91 -13.42
C SER A 99 8.35 -3.91 -14.94
N GLY A 100 9.42 -3.78 -15.75
CA GLY A 100 9.35 -3.81 -17.22
C GLY A 100 8.71 -2.58 -17.85
N ASN A 101 8.77 -1.43 -17.18
CA ASN A 101 8.14 -0.18 -17.60
C ASN A 101 6.62 -0.30 -17.84
N ARG A 102 5.96 -1.26 -17.18
CA ARG A 102 4.52 -1.54 -17.29
C ARG A 102 3.69 -0.59 -16.42
N HIS A 103 2.41 -0.58 -16.65
CA HIS A 103 1.40 -0.06 -15.71
C HIS A 103 0.79 -1.24 -14.94
N THR A 104 1.42 -1.67 -13.88
CA THR A 104 1.21 -3.00 -13.29
C THR A 104 -0.23 -3.25 -12.80
N ILE A 105 -0.91 -2.25 -12.23
CA ILE A 105 -2.32 -2.40 -11.84
C ILE A 105 -3.26 -2.45 -13.04
N ARG A 106 -2.98 -1.68 -14.11
CA ARG A 106 -3.79 -1.71 -15.33
C ARG A 106 -3.69 -3.08 -15.99
N ASP A 107 -2.49 -3.60 -16.13
CA ASP A 107 -2.24 -4.89 -16.76
C ASP A 107 -2.91 -6.03 -15.96
N LEU A 108 -2.87 -5.97 -14.60
CA LEU A 108 -3.61 -6.86 -13.74
C LEU A 108 -5.13 -6.74 -13.94
N ALA A 109 -5.65 -5.52 -13.96
CA ALA A 109 -7.09 -5.26 -14.16
C ALA A 109 -7.56 -5.75 -15.54
N ASP A 110 -6.76 -5.58 -16.60
CA ASP A 110 -7.01 -6.13 -17.94
C ASP A 110 -7.08 -7.66 -17.90
N THR A 111 -6.11 -8.31 -17.24
CA THR A 111 -6.09 -9.77 -17.10
C THR A 111 -7.32 -10.31 -16.35
N LEU A 112 -7.83 -9.55 -15.36
CA LEU A 112 -8.98 -9.92 -14.57
C LEU A 112 -10.33 -9.48 -15.20
N GLY A 113 -10.32 -8.69 -16.29
CA GLY A 113 -11.52 -8.10 -16.88
C GLY A 113 -12.24 -7.11 -15.95
N GLN A 114 -11.48 -6.34 -15.16
CA GLN A 114 -11.98 -5.47 -14.09
C GLN A 114 -11.57 -4.00 -14.29
N GLY A 115 -12.18 -3.11 -13.52
CA GLY A 115 -11.78 -1.73 -13.39
C GLY A 115 -10.70 -1.55 -12.33
N TYR A 116 -10.08 -0.36 -12.28
CA TYR A 116 -9.09 -0.01 -11.25
C TYR A 116 -9.13 1.46 -10.87
N VAL A 117 -8.55 1.73 -9.71
CA VAL A 117 -8.19 3.06 -9.20
C VAL A 117 -6.72 3.03 -8.83
N PHE A 118 -5.92 4.01 -9.27
CA PHE A 118 -4.49 4.12 -8.96
C PHE A 118 -4.12 5.53 -8.51
N GLY A 119 -3.28 5.63 -7.48
CA GLY A 119 -2.70 6.87 -7.01
C GLY A 119 -1.19 6.76 -6.83
N ALA A 120 -0.46 7.75 -7.36
CA ALA A 120 0.99 7.78 -7.20
C ALA A 120 1.38 8.21 -5.78
N GLU A 121 2.15 7.38 -5.11
CA GLU A 121 2.80 7.64 -3.82
C GLU A 121 4.06 8.48 -4.04
N PHE A 122 4.89 8.03 -4.97
CA PHE A 122 6.16 8.66 -5.32
C PHE A 122 6.36 8.82 -6.82
N VAL A 123 7.11 9.87 -7.18
CA VAL A 123 7.88 9.96 -8.42
C VAL A 123 9.32 9.56 -8.09
N GLU A 124 9.75 8.42 -8.62
CA GLU A 124 11.12 7.93 -8.49
C GLU A 124 12.05 8.71 -9.42
N LEU A 125 13.08 9.33 -8.87
CA LEU A 125 14.05 10.12 -9.63
C LEU A 125 15.16 9.26 -10.23
N GLY A 126 15.37 8.06 -9.67
CA GLY A 126 16.34 7.05 -10.09
C GLY A 126 15.68 5.71 -10.41
N LEU A 127 16.48 4.65 -10.42
CA LEU A 127 16.06 3.29 -10.78
C LEU A 127 15.46 2.50 -9.61
N GLY A 128 15.41 3.09 -8.42
CA GLY A 128 14.99 2.46 -7.17
C GLY A 128 16.14 2.31 -6.18
N ASP A 129 16.13 1.24 -5.35
CA ASP A 129 17.16 0.98 -4.35
C ASP A 129 18.52 0.56 -4.96
N LEU A 130 19.55 0.37 -4.13
CA LEU A 130 20.90 0.00 -4.59
C LEU A 130 20.94 -1.28 -5.42
N ARG A 131 20.07 -2.27 -5.14
CA ARG A 131 20.00 -3.53 -5.87
C ARG A 131 19.39 -3.31 -7.23
N GLU A 132 18.32 -2.53 -7.30
CA GLU A 132 17.63 -2.15 -8.53
C GLU A 132 18.52 -1.27 -9.41
N GLN A 133 19.23 -0.30 -8.82
CA GLN A 133 20.23 0.52 -9.52
C GLN A 133 21.32 -0.33 -10.17
N LYS A 134 21.79 -1.38 -9.48
CA LYS A 134 22.80 -2.31 -10.01
C LYS A 134 22.20 -3.23 -11.08
N ALA A 135 21.01 -3.79 -10.81
CA ALA A 135 20.37 -4.76 -11.72
C ALA A 135 19.94 -4.13 -13.05
N PHE A 136 19.54 -2.86 -13.04
CA PHE A 136 19.02 -2.14 -14.19
C PHE A 136 19.95 -1.03 -14.68
N ALA A 137 21.24 -1.10 -14.35
CA ALA A 137 22.24 -0.12 -14.79
C ALA A 137 22.21 0.07 -16.31
N GLY A 138 22.19 1.33 -16.76
CA GLY A 138 22.11 1.69 -18.19
C GLY A 138 20.69 1.66 -18.78
N GLN A 139 19.68 1.29 -18.02
CA GLN A 139 18.27 1.37 -18.41
C GLN A 139 17.62 2.64 -17.84
N ALA A 140 16.37 2.91 -18.22
CA ALA A 140 15.63 4.08 -17.76
C ALA A 140 14.16 3.76 -17.47
N ASN A 141 13.62 4.41 -16.45
CA ASN A 141 12.19 4.44 -16.20
C ASN A 141 11.48 5.28 -17.27
N SER A 142 10.36 4.78 -17.82
CA SER A 142 9.56 5.53 -18.78
C SER A 142 8.71 6.63 -18.09
N ALA A 143 8.20 6.37 -16.88
CA ALA A 143 7.41 7.34 -16.09
C ALA A 143 7.93 7.51 -14.67
N GLY A 144 8.42 6.44 -14.03
CA GLY A 144 8.98 6.53 -12.69
C GLY A 144 7.94 6.73 -11.58
N LEU A 145 6.74 6.16 -11.70
CA LEU A 145 5.71 6.28 -10.67
C LEU A 145 5.59 4.98 -9.86
N HIS A 146 5.46 5.15 -8.56
CA HIS A 146 5.18 4.09 -7.59
C HIS A 146 3.98 4.48 -6.73
N GLY A 147 3.07 3.53 -6.40
CA GLY A 147 1.87 3.87 -5.68
C GLY A 147 1.02 2.70 -5.23
N GLY A 148 -0.27 2.98 -5.02
CA GLY A 148 -1.26 1.99 -4.57
C GLY A 148 -2.62 2.21 -5.22
N GLY A 149 -3.55 1.27 -4.97
CA GLY A 149 -4.86 1.37 -5.57
C GLY A 149 -5.80 0.21 -5.30
N PHE A 150 -6.80 0.10 -6.15
CA PHE A 150 -7.84 -0.93 -6.10
C PHE A 150 -8.05 -1.56 -7.46
N VAL A 151 -8.38 -2.86 -7.49
CA VAL A 151 -8.94 -3.54 -8.66
C VAL A 151 -10.27 -4.17 -8.28
N SER A 152 -11.31 -3.99 -9.09
CA SER A 152 -12.64 -4.49 -8.79
C SER A 152 -13.51 -4.67 -10.05
N GLY A 153 -14.32 -5.71 -10.04
CA GLY A 153 -15.44 -5.86 -10.98
C GLY A 153 -16.68 -5.04 -10.58
N ALA A 154 -16.75 -4.54 -9.34
CA ALA A 154 -17.78 -3.60 -8.89
C ALA A 154 -17.35 -2.15 -9.10
N ALA A 155 -18.33 -1.23 -9.13
CA ALA A 155 -18.03 0.19 -9.20
C ALA A 155 -17.28 0.66 -7.92
N LEU A 156 -16.21 1.43 -8.12
CA LEU A 156 -15.44 2.12 -7.08
C LEU A 156 -15.84 3.60 -7.13
N GLU A 157 -16.65 4.02 -6.17
CA GLU A 157 -17.21 5.38 -6.12
C GLU A 157 -16.32 6.30 -5.29
N ARG A 158 -16.36 7.60 -5.59
CA ARG A 158 -15.68 8.68 -4.85
C ARG A 158 -14.22 8.37 -4.52
N PRO A 159 -13.40 7.95 -5.50
CA PRO A 159 -11.99 7.66 -5.23
C PRO A 159 -11.25 8.92 -4.77
N ALA A 160 -10.34 8.73 -3.81
CA ALA A 160 -9.47 9.79 -3.31
C ALA A 160 -8.12 9.23 -2.87
N LEU A 161 -7.11 10.10 -2.82
CA LEU A 161 -5.80 9.82 -2.28
C LEU A 161 -5.54 10.75 -1.10
N VAL A 162 -5.14 10.22 0.04
CA VAL A 162 -4.72 10.96 1.22
C VAL A 162 -3.22 10.88 1.35
N ARG A 163 -2.54 12.03 1.38
CA ARG A 163 -1.10 12.11 1.70
C ARG A 163 -0.91 11.99 3.20
N LEU A 164 -0.28 10.92 3.65
CA LEU A 164 0.01 10.65 5.06
C LEU A 164 1.27 11.40 5.51
N GLU A 165 2.27 11.46 4.64
CA GLU A 165 3.53 12.12 4.85
C GLU A 165 3.84 13.06 3.67
N THR A 166 4.35 14.26 3.94
CA THR A 166 4.68 15.28 2.94
C THR A 166 5.91 16.10 3.37
N SER A 167 6.76 15.53 4.25
CA SER A 167 7.95 16.22 4.77
C SER A 167 9.16 16.16 3.82
N GLY A 168 9.08 15.33 2.76
CA GLY A 168 10.19 15.14 1.84
C GLY A 168 11.27 14.18 2.36
N ARG A 169 10.92 13.31 3.28
CA ARG A 169 11.82 12.32 3.91
C ARG A 169 12.72 11.56 2.94
N TRP A 170 12.23 11.28 1.72
CA TRP A 170 12.95 10.55 0.70
C TRP A 170 13.71 11.43 -0.29
N PHE A 171 13.53 12.72 -0.21
CA PHE A 171 14.10 13.65 -1.19
C PHE A 171 15.62 13.80 -1.05
N ASP A 172 16.16 13.58 0.15
CA ASP A 172 17.59 13.67 0.44
C ASP A 172 18.40 12.45 -0.04
N GLY A 173 17.74 11.35 -0.42
CA GLY A 173 18.39 10.12 -0.83
C GLY A 173 19.03 9.33 0.34
N ALA A 174 18.66 9.63 1.59
CA ALA A 174 19.22 8.99 2.79
C ALA A 174 19.07 7.46 2.80
N PHE A 175 18.12 6.92 2.02
CA PHE A 175 17.89 5.48 1.86
C PHE A 175 18.41 4.94 0.52
N HIS A 176 19.34 5.64 -0.13
CA HIS A 176 19.85 5.34 -1.46
C HIS A 176 18.79 5.41 -2.58
N GLU A 177 17.64 5.94 -2.28
CA GLU A 177 16.48 6.04 -3.17
C GLU A 177 15.96 7.46 -3.12
N ARG A 178 16.25 8.26 -4.15
CA ARG A 178 15.80 9.65 -4.20
C ARG A 178 14.48 9.75 -4.94
N ARG A 179 13.43 10.26 -4.25
CA ARG A 179 12.08 10.36 -4.80
C ARG A 179 11.30 11.53 -4.24
N VAL A 180 10.25 11.95 -4.98
CA VAL A 180 9.33 13.02 -4.60
C VAL A 180 7.97 12.44 -4.33
N GLY A 181 7.35 12.82 -3.23
CA GLY A 181 6.06 12.29 -2.81
C GLY A 181 6.07 11.96 -1.32
N GLY A 182 5.28 10.99 -0.92
CA GLY A 182 5.17 10.50 0.45
C GLY A 182 4.06 9.48 0.58
N ARG A 183 4.07 8.74 1.67
CA ARG A 183 3.13 7.66 1.98
C ARG A 183 1.67 8.09 1.82
N ILE A 184 0.83 7.14 1.39
CA ILE A 184 -0.57 7.41 1.05
C ILE A 184 -1.53 6.41 1.68
N ALA A 185 -2.81 6.84 1.77
CA ALA A 185 -3.97 5.98 1.82
C ALA A 185 -4.84 6.26 0.59
N MET A 186 -5.16 5.22 -0.17
CA MET A 186 -6.15 5.26 -1.24
C MET A 186 -7.52 4.98 -0.67
N LEU A 187 -8.52 5.78 -1.01
CA LEU A 187 -9.90 5.65 -0.57
C LEU A 187 -10.80 5.37 -1.76
N ALA A 188 -11.78 4.48 -1.60
CA ALA A 188 -12.88 4.30 -2.54
C ALA A 188 -14.10 3.74 -1.82
N GLU A 189 -15.30 4.07 -2.29
CA GLU A 189 -16.53 3.52 -1.78
C GLU A 189 -17.07 2.42 -2.69
N ILE A 190 -17.64 1.38 -2.06
CA ILE A 190 -18.42 0.33 -2.73
C ILE A 190 -19.84 0.35 -2.21
N ARG A 191 -20.77 -0.32 -2.93
CA ARG A 191 -22.13 -0.57 -2.46
C ARG A 191 -22.32 -2.03 -2.11
N LEU A 192 -22.63 -2.27 -0.83
CA LEU A 192 -23.04 -3.58 -0.31
C LEU A 192 -24.56 -3.56 -0.09
N ALA A 193 -25.33 -4.31 -0.88
CA ALA A 193 -26.80 -4.26 -0.85
C ALA A 193 -27.34 -2.82 -0.78
N ASP A 194 -26.83 -1.93 -1.65
CA ASP A 194 -27.15 -0.50 -1.76
C ASP A 194 -26.60 0.41 -0.65
N ALA A 195 -26.08 -0.10 0.45
CA ALA A 195 -25.40 0.70 1.47
C ALA A 195 -23.97 1.02 1.07
N ARG A 196 -23.52 2.25 1.35
CA ARG A 196 -22.14 2.67 1.10
C ARG A 196 -21.20 2.10 2.17
N VAL A 197 -20.06 1.59 1.74
CA VAL A 197 -18.95 1.13 2.58
C VAL A 197 -17.67 1.75 2.04
N LEU A 198 -16.88 2.38 2.90
CA LEU A 198 -15.57 2.91 2.52
C LEU A 198 -14.50 1.83 2.65
N LEU A 199 -13.67 1.70 1.64
CA LEU A 199 -12.43 0.92 1.65
C LEU A 199 -11.24 1.87 1.66
N ALA A 200 -10.22 1.58 2.46
CA ALA A 200 -8.95 2.30 2.48
C ALA A 200 -7.79 1.33 2.29
N SER A 201 -7.00 1.51 1.22
CA SER A 201 -5.75 0.78 0.95
C SER A 201 -4.57 1.63 1.37
N VAL A 202 -3.75 1.15 2.29
CA VAL A 202 -2.76 1.97 3.00
C VAL A 202 -1.36 1.39 2.88
N HIS A 203 -0.35 2.28 2.78
CA HIS A 203 1.05 1.91 2.91
C HIS A 203 1.75 2.92 3.79
N TYR A 204 2.23 2.49 4.97
CA TYR A 204 2.92 3.34 5.94
C TYR A 204 4.44 3.36 5.73
N GLU A 205 5.08 4.33 6.35
CA GLU A 205 6.52 4.50 6.26
C GLU A 205 7.27 3.38 7.00
N SER A 206 8.11 2.65 6.26
CA SER A 206 8.90 1.54 6.78
C SER A 206 10.15 2.00 7.56
N HIS A 207 10.69 3.19 7.24
CA HIS A 207 11.91 3.73 7.84
C HIS A 207 11.61 4.70 9.00
N THR A 208 10.64 4.34 9.84
CA THR A 208 10.18 5.14 10.97
C THR A 208 9.83 4.26 12.17
N GLY A 209 9.41 4.89 13.27
CA GLY A 209 9.05 4.22 14.53
C GLY A 209 7.54 4.25 14.81
N PRO A 210 7.12 3.63 15.94
CA PRO A 210 5.72 3.58 16.37
C PRO A 210 5.06 4.95 16.53
N ALA A 211 5.79 5.96 16.97
CA ALA A 211 5.27 7.31 17.16
C ALA A 211 4.84 7.97 15.83
N ASP A 212 5.64 7.81 14.77
CA ASP A 212 5.29 8.36 13.46
C ASP A 212 4.12 7.59 12.81
N ARG A 213 4.06 6.26 12.98
CA ARG A 213 2.92 5.47 12.52
C ARG A 213 1.61 5.87 13.23
N LEU A 214 1.69 6.27 14.50
CA LEU A 214 0.54 6.86 15.21
C LEU A 214 0.07 8.14 14.51
N LEU A 215 0.97 9.07 14.16
CA LEU A 215 0.64 10.32 13.45
C LEU A 215 0.03 10.05 12.06
N GLN A 216 0.59 9.09 11.31
CA GLN A 216 0.02 8.68 10.03
C GLN A 216 -1.39 8.10 10.20
N THR A 217 -1.63 7.32 11.26
CA THR A 217 -2.95 6.76 11.60
C THR A 217 -3.95 7.86 11.96
N GLU A 218 -3.57 8.80 12.80
CA GLU A 218 -4.43 9.93 13.18
C GLU A 218 -4.89 10.70 11.94
N LYS A 219 -3.94 11.09 11.09
CA LYS A 219 -4.23 11.79 9.84
C LYS A 219 -5.12 10.99 8.90
N MET A 220 -4.86 9.70 8.74
CA MET A 220 -5.70 8.82 7.93
C MET A 220 -7.14 8.78 8.44
N LEU A 221 -7.33 8.56 9.73
CA LEU A 221 -8.67 8.45 10.33
C LEU A 221 -9.46 9.76 10.24
N ASP A 222 -8.81 10.90 10.45
CA ASP A 222 -9.43 12.22 10.30
C ASP A 222 -9.89 12.46 8.86
N GLU A 223 -9.08 12.09 7.87
CA GLU A 223 -9.43 12.22 6.45
C GLU A 223 -10.52 11.22 6.02
N ILE A 224 -10.55 10.00 6.57
CA ILE A 224 -11.62 9.02 6.38
C ILE A 224 -12.94 9.60 6.88
N ASP A 225 -12.98 10.10 8.13
CA ASP A 225 -14.18 10.64 8.74
C ASP A 225 -14.68 11.90 8.02
N ALA A 226 -13.77 12.73 7.51
CA ALA A 226 -14.10 13.92 6.71
C ALA A 226 -14.56 13.57 5.28
N HIS A 227 -14.04 12.47 4.67
CA HIS A 227 -14.40 12.04 3.32
C HIS A 227 -15.75 11.33 3.29
N SER A 228 -16.00 10.45 4.24
CA SER A 228 -17.16 9.57 4.27
C SER A 228 -17.73 9.45 5.70
N PRO A 229 -18.36 10.54 6.21
CA PRO A 229 -18.83 10.59 7.57
C PRO A 229 -19.93 9.55 7.84
N GLY A 230 -19.79 8.80 8.94
CA GLY A 230 -20.82 7.93 9.47
C GLY A 230 -21.08 6.63 8.72
N ILE A 231 -20.32 6.31 7.66
CA ILE A 231 -20.48 5.03 6.94
C ILE A 231 -19.53 3.95 7.50
N PRO A 232 -19.86 2.66 7.31
CA PRO A 232 -18.95 1.56 7.64
C PRO A 232 -17.64 1.65 6.85
N VAL A 233 -16.54 1.21 7.47
CA VAL A 233 -15.18 1.30 6.92
C VAL A 233 -14.44 -0.01 7.07
N LEU A 234 -13.74 -0.43 6.01
CA LEU A 234 -12.66 -1.42 6.07
C LEU A 234 -11.36 -0.74 5.65
N ILE A 235 -10.35 -0.81 6.49
CA ILE A 235 -8.97 -0.36 6.19
C ILE A 235 -8.12 -1.61 6.03
N GLY A 236 -7.35 -1.70 4.96
CA GLY A 236 -6.32 -2.73 4.78
C GLY A 236 -5.00 -2.08 4.39
N GLY A 237 -3.90 -2.58 4.94
CA GLY A 237 -2.62 -1.93 4.67
C GLY A 237 -1.40 -2.69 5.15
N ASP A 238 -0.28 -2.35 4.53
CA ASP A 238 1.04 -2.55 5.11
C ASP A 238 1.32 -1.37 6.06
N PHE A 239 1.12 -1.63 7.34
CA PHE A 239 1.32 -0.64 8.42
C PHE A 239 2.75 -0.64 8.95
N ASN A 240 3.60 -1.51 8.44
CA ASN A 240 5.00 -1.62 8.85
C ASN A 240 5.18 -1.69 10.40
N THR A 241 4.29 -2.41 11.10
CA THR A 241 4.25 -2.55 12.56
C THR A 241 5.42 -3.38 13.09
N ASN A 242 6.64 -2.90 12.85
CA ASN A 242 7.89 -3.55 13.21
C ASN A 242 8.32 -3.34 14.68
N THR A 243 7.58 -2.54 15.45
CA THR A 243 7.71 -2.30 16.89
C THR A 243 9.01 -1.65 17.38
N HIS A 244 9.89 -1.22 16.49
CA HIS A 244 11.17 -0.62 16.81
C HIS A 244 11.24 0.83 16.34
N GLU A 245 11.90 1.68 17.11
CA GLU A 245 12.21 3.04 16.71
C GLU A 245 13.29 3.06 15.61
N ARG A 246 13.34 4.15 14.85
CA ARG A 246 14.29 4.32 13.75
C ARG A 246 15.74 4.18 14.21
N GLU A 247 16.06 4.76 15.35
CA GLU A 247 17.39 4.78 15.94
C GLU A 247 17.83 3.37 16.36
N GLU A 248 16.92 2.56 16.90
CA GLU A 248 17.16 1.15 17.23
C GLU A 248 17.51 0.35 15.98
N ARG A 249 16.77 0.58 14.89
CA ARG A 249 16.96 -0.13 13.60
C ARG A 249 18.25 0.28 12.88
N ALA A 250 18.76 1.49 13.15
CA ALA A 250 20.00 1.97 12.57
C ALA A 250 21.26 1.30 13.16
N VAL A 251 21.14 0.67 14.33
CA VAL A 251 22.26 -0.01 15.00
C VAL A 251 22.23 -1.50 14.66
N PRO A 252 23.24 -2.04 13.95
CA PRO A 252 23.29 -3.46 13.58
C PRO A 252 23.15 -4.40 14.79
N GLY A 253 22.31 -5.43 14.65
CA GLY A 253 22.09 -6.44 15.69
C GLY A 253 21.18 -6.02 16.84
N THR A 254 20.71 -4.77 16.89
CA THR A 254 19.82 -4.30 17.97
C THR A 254 18.42 -4.92 17.83
N VAL A 255 17.88 -4.97 16.64
CA VAL A 255 16.56 -5.57 16.37
C VAL A 255 16.57 -7.06 16.75
N GLU A 256 17.57 -7.81 16.30
CA GLU A 256 17.73 -9.24 16.60
C GLU A 256 17.83 -9.52 18.11
N LYS A 257 18.60 -8.71 18.83
CA LYS A 257 18.73 -8.80 20.30
C LYS A 257 17.40 -8.48 21.00
N SER A 258 16.73 -7.43 20.57
CA SER A 258 15.43 -7.02 21.11
C SER A 258 14.36 -8.10 20.90
N LEU A 259 14.29 -8.69 19.72
CA LEU A 259 13.35 -9.77 19.39
C LEU A 259 13.67 -11.08 20.13
N ALA A 260 14.95 -11.37 20.34
CA ALA A 260 15.36 -12.53 21.16
C ALA A 260 14.98 -12.33 22.64
N ALA A 261 15.06 -11.11 23.15
CA ALA A 261 14.66 -10.77 24.52
C ALA A 261 13.14 -10.72 24.71
N ASP A 262 12.39 -10.27 23.69
CA ASP A 262 10.93 -10.17 23.74
C ASP A 262 10.29 -10.55 22.39
N PRO A 263 10.04 -11.85 22.14
CA PRO A 263 9.42 -12.35 20.91
C PRO A 263 7.99 -11.80 20.67
N ARG A 264 7.31 -11.31 21.71
CA ARG A 264 5.95 -10.73 21.58
C ARG A 264 5.92 -9.51 20.65
N ARG A 265 7.04 -8.84 20.47
CA ARG A 265 7.17 -7.74 19.48
C ARG A 265 6.75 -8.15 18.07
N LEU A 266 6.96 -9.41 17.68
CA LEU A 266 6.49 -9.96 16.40
C LEU A 266 5.09 -10.57 16.48
N GLN A 267 4.78 -11.26 17.59
CA GLN A 267 3.55 -12.02 17.75
C GLN A 267 2.35 -11.13 18.13
N ALA A 268 2.60 -10.08 18.90
CA ALA A 268 1.59 -9.17 19.41
C ALA A 268 2.02 -7.69 19.27
N PRO A 269 2.29 -7.20 18.03
CA PRO A 269 2.77 -5.84 17.82
C PRO A 269 1.81 -4.77 18.35
N MET A 270 0.52 -5.08 18.52
CA MET A 270 -0.47 -4.19 19.10
C MET A 270 -0.16 -3.76 20.55
N ALA A 271 0.73 -4.46 21.25
CA ALA A 271 1.19 -4.06 22.58
C ALA A 271 2.30 -3.00 22.55
N TYR A 272 2.90 -2.75 21.40
CA TYR A 272 4.05 -1.87 21.20
C TYR A 272 3.78 -0.70 20.25
N GLU A 273 2.72 -0.79 19.46
CA GLU A 273 2.33 0.19 18.46
C GLU A 273 1.12 1.01 18.95
N PRO A 274 1.28 2.26 19.38
CA PRO A 274 0.20 3.06 19.97
C PRO A 274 -0.93 3.38 18.98
N MET A 275 -0.72 3.15 17.69
CA MET A 275 -1.75 3.27 16.66
C MET A 275 -2.96 2.34 16.93
N PHE A 276 -2.76 1.15 17.52
CA PHE A 276 -3.84 0.23 17.83
C PHE A 276 -4.78 0.78 18.89
N ASP A 277 -4.26 1.48 19.90
CA ASP A 277 -5.09 2.15 20.91
C ASP A 277 -5.91 3.29 20.29
N LEU A 278 -5.32 4.04 19.35
CA LEU A 278 -6.05 5.09 18.62
C LEU A 278 -7.18 4.47 17.78
N LEU A 279 -6.89 3.42 17.00
CA LEU A 279 -7.87 2.70 16.18
C LEU A 279 -9.03 2.20 17.06
N LYS A 280 -8.73 1.57 18.20
CA LYS A 280 -9.73 1.11 19.17
C LYS A 280 -10.60 2.25 19.70
N ARG A 281 -10.01 3.38 20.09
CA ARG A 281 -10.75 4.57 20.55
C ARG A 281 -11.65 5.15 19.45
N ARG A 282 -11.26 5.02 18.17
CA ARG A 282 -12.06 5.46 17.01
C ARG A 282 -13.09 4.40 16.55
N GLY A 283 -13.27 3.30 17.33
CA GLY A 283 -14.27 2.27 17.09
C GLY A 283 -13.88 1.19 16.08
N TYR A 284 -12.59 1.07 15.74
CA TYR A 284 -12.11 0.00 14.86
C TYR A 284 -11.75 -1.26 15.63
N GLY A 285 -12.13 -2.42 15.08
CA GLY A 285 -11.70 -3.74 15.50
C GLY A 285 -10.84 -4.40 14.43
N TRP A 286 -10.04 -5.41 14.83
CA TRP A 286 -9.15 -6.14 13.90
C TRP A 286 -9.18 -7.66 14.09
N ASN A 287 -9.52 -8.19 15.27
CA ASN A 287 -9.45 -9.64 15.54
C ASN A 287 -10.31 -10.47 14.59
N ALA A 288 -11.52 -10.00 14.25
CA ALA A 288 -12.41 -10.71 13.33
C ALA A 288 -12.00 -10.56 11.85
N CYS A 289 -11.12 -9.60 11.53
CA CYS A 289 -10.71 -9.31 10.17
C CYS A 289 -9.42 -10.02 9.77
N ASN A 290 -8.65 -10.54 10.73
CA ASN A 290 -7.34 -11.11 10.50
C ASN A 290 -7.22 -12.53 11.06
N ASP A 291 -6.43 -13.35 10.38
CA ASP A 291 -5.83 -14.53 11.00
C ASP A 291 -4.72 -14.02 11.94
N MET A 292 -4.99 -14.05 13.25
CA MET A 292 -4.12 -13.44 14.26
C MET A 292 -2.82 -14.20 14.48
N ASP A 293 -2.78 -15.48 14.16
CA ASP A 293 -1.64 -16.35 14.41
C ASP A 293 -0.66 -16.42 13.22
N ALA A 294 -1.10 -15.97 12.03
CA ALA A 294 -0.30 -15.99 10.83
C ALA A 294 0.56 -14.71 10.68
N PRO A 295 1.89 -14.84 10.45
CA PRO A 295 2.71 -13.71 10.02
C PRO A 295 2.30 -13.26 8.61
N THR A 296 2.63 -12.01 8.26
CA THR A 296 2.34 -11.47 6.93
C THR A 296 3.62 -11.19 6.13
N GLN A 297 4.78 -11.17 6.75
CA GLN A 297 6.08 -11.16 6.07
C GLN A 297 6.48 -12.56 5.64
N ARG A 298 7.05 -12.72 4.42
CA ARG A 298 7.49 -13.99 3.86
C ARG A 298 9.00 -14.06 3.62
N THR A 299 9.55 -13.06 2.96
CA THR A 299 10.97 -13.02 2.58
C THR A 299 11.57 -11.65 2.87
N ARG A 300 12.90 -11.57 2.75
CA ARG A 300 13.57 -10.27 2.55
C ARG A 300 13.30 -9.78 1.13
N PRO A 301 13.49 -8.48 0.85
CA PRO A 301 13.38 -7.95 -0.50
C PRO A 301 14.33 -8.60 -1.54
N ASP A 302 15.37 -9.32 -1.11
CA ASP A 302 16.27 -10.11 -1.96
C ASP A 302 15.76 -11.54 -2.22
N GLY A 303 14.55 -11.88 -1.75
CA GLY A 303 13.94 -13.19 -1.89
C GLY A 303 14.38 -14.24 -0.87
N THR A 304 15.34 -13.91 0.02
CA THR A 304 15.79 -14.87 1.03
C THR A 304 14.83 -14.93 2.22
N PRO A 305 14.52 -16.13 2.78
CA PRO A 305 13.75 -16.25 4.01
C PRO A 305 14.46 -15.52 5.16
N LYS A 306 13.71 -14.76 5.94
CA LYS A 306 14.22 -14.03 7.12
C LYS A 306 13.32 -14.29 8.34
N PRO A 307 13.37 -15.46 8.93
CA PRO A 307 12.69 -15.64 10.21
C PRO A 307 13.44 -14.89 11.34
N PRO A 308 12.76 -14.52 12.42
CA PRO A 308 11.33 -14.68 12.60
C PRO A 308 10.54 -13.65 11.77
N PHE A 309 9.36 -14.07 11.25
CA PHE A 309 8.48 -13.21 10.46
C PHE A 309 7.47 -12.51 11.37
N GLY A 310 7.21 -11.23 11.10
CA GLY A 310 6.23 -10.42 11.80
C GLY A 310 4.89 -10.31 11.08
N LYS A 311 3.89 -9.84 11.82
CA LYS A 311 2.62 -9.40 11.25
C LYS A 311 2.68 -7.88 11.12
N ILE A 312 2.83 -7.39 9.89
CA ILE A 312 2.94 -5.96 9.59
C ILE A 312 1.81 -5.46 8.71
N ASP A 313 1.09 -6.38 8.06
CA ASP A 313 -0.10 -6.10 7.27
C ASP A 313 -1.35 -6.41 8.11
N TRP A 314 -2.34 -5.52 8.03
CA TRP A 314 -3.53 -5.59 8.87
C TRP A 314 -4.79 -5.19 8.13
N LEU A 315 -5.91 -5.75 8.57
CA LEU A 315 -7.25 -5.30 8.25
C LEU A 315 -7.92 -4.75 9.52
N PHE A 316 -8.55 -3.59 9.42
CA PHE A 316 -9.32 -2.96 10.52
C PHE A 316 -10.72 -2.62 10.02
N SER A 317 -11.75 -2.89 10.83
CA SER A 317 -13.12 -2.61 10.46
C SER A 317 -13.86 -1.78 11.50
N ARG A 318 -14.76 -0.92 11.01
CA ARG A 318 -15.72 -0.16 11.83
C ARG A 318 -17.10 -0.25 11.17
N GLY A 319 -18.13 -0.67 11.95
CA GLY A 319 -19.51 -0.81 11.46
C GLY A 319 -19.73 -1.96 10.46
N LEU A 320 -18.82 -2.95 10.44
CA LEU A 320 -18.89 -4.14 9.59
C LEU A 320 -18.80 -5.41 10.45
N LYS A 321 -19.47 -6.47 10.00
CA LYS A 321 -19.21 -7.85 10.43
C LYS A 321 -18.15 -8.44 9.52
N CYS A 322 -17.06 -8.94 10.08
CA CYS A 322 -16.01 -9.66 9.39
C CYS A 322 -16.12 -11.16 9.64
N SER A 323 -15.88 -11.96 8.62
CA SER A 323 -15.88 -13.42 8.71
C SER A 323 -14.86 -14.02 7.76
N THR A 324 -14.51 -15.29 7.97
CA THR A 324 -13.56 -16.04 7.15
C THR A 324 -12.25 -15.26 6.84
N PRO A 325 -11.58 -14.68 7.89
CA PRO A 325 -10.28 -14.07 7.67
C PRO A 325 -9.29 -15.14 7.22
N ALA A 326 -8.39 -14.77 6.33
CA ALA A 326 -7.34 -15.66 5.84
C ALA A 326 -6.05 -14.90 5.54
N THR A 327 -4.92 -15.52 5.85
CA THR A 327 -3.60 -15.13 5.34
C THR A 327 -3.22 -16.17 4.29
N VAL A 328 -3.09 -15.74 3.03
CA VAL A 328 -2.86 -16.62 1.88
C VAL A 328 -1.42 -16.46 1.40
N ALA A 329 -0.75 -17.59 1.23
CA ALA A 329 0.65 -17.62 0.81
C ALA A 329 0.86 -16.99 -0.57
N ALA A 330 1.70 -15.97 -0.64
CA ALA A 330 2.06 -15.28 -1.87
C ALA A 330 3.14 -16.06 -2.63
N VAL A 331 2.76 -17.21 -3.20
CA VAL A 331 3.65 -18.12 -3.93
C VAL A 331 3.08 -18.46 -5.31
N ASP A 332 3.97 -18.81 -6.22
CA ASP A 332 3.60 -19.38 -7.51
C ASP A 332 3.22 -20.88 -7.40
N SER A 333 2.93 -21.52 -8.54
CA SER A 333 2.57 -22.95 -8.60
C SER A 333 3.68 -23.92 -8.21
N LYS A 334 4.93 -23.44 -8.06
CA LYS A 334 6.09 -24.21 -7.61
C LYS A 334 6.40 -23.98 -6.14
N GLY A 335 5.72 -23.02 -5.49
CA GLY A 335 5.99 -22.62 -4.12
C GLY A 335 7.03 -21.50 -4.00
N ASP A 336 7.48 -20.93 -5.12
CA ASP A 336 8.42 -19.81 -5.11
C ASP A 336 7.68 -18.50 -4.73
N ALA A 337 8.28 -17.67 -3.88
CA ALA A 337 7.71 -16.42 -3.45
C ALA A 337 7.51 -15.43 -4.62
N ILE A 338 6.33 -14.84 -4.71
CA ILE A 338 5.99 -13.80 -5.70
C ILE A 338 5.81 -12.42 -5.08
N SER A 339 5.88 -12.33 -3.75
CA SER A 339 5.99 -11.11 -2.95
C SER A 339 6.67 -11.47 -1.63
N ASP A 340 7.28 -10.50 -0.98
CA ASP A 340 7.78 -10.59 0.39
C ASP A 340 6.68 -10.40 1.46
N HIS A 341 5.43 -10.20 1.02
CA HIS A 341 4.23 -10.14 1.85
C HIS A 341 3.20 -11.18 1.44
N GLU A 342 2.47 -11.70 2.45
CA GLU A 342 1.31 -12.56 2.25
C GLU A 342 0.06 -11.75 1.90
N VAL A 343 -0.93 -12.41 1.28
CA VAL A 343 -2.22 -11.77 0.99
C VAL A 343 -3.15 -11.92 2.18
N LEU A 344 -3.78 -10.84 2.61
CA LEU A 344 -4.87 -10.85 3.58
C LEU A 344 -6.22 -10.88 2.85
N ALA A 345 -7.16 -11.67 3.33
CA ALA A 345 -8.51 -11.69 2.79
C ALA A 345 -9.56 -11.83 3.90
N VAL A 346 -10.71 -11.18 3.72
CA VAL A 346 -11.83 -11.21 4.67
C VAL A 346 -13.16 -11.07 3.92
N THR A 347 -14.21 -11.72 4.41
CA THR A 347 -15.58 -11.45 3.96
C THR A 347 -16.23 -10.44 4.89
N ILE A 348 -16.78 -9.37 4.32
CA ILE A 348 -17.48 -8.31 5.05
C ILE A 348 -18.97 -8.31 4.78
N ALA A 349 -19.75 -7.91 5.79
CA ALA A 349 -21.18 -7.59 5.72
C ALA A 349 -21.47 -6.38 6.60
N LEU A 350 -22.63 -5.76 6.42
CA LEU A 350 -23.08 -4.70 7.35
C LEU A 350 -23.32 -5.28 8.75
N ALA A 351 -23.02 -4.49 9.81
CA ALA A 351 -23.16 -4.91 11.21
C ALA A 351 -24.62 -5.01 11.64
#